data_91e8173714d99468eb97de48df099950
#
_entry.id   91e8173714d99468eb97de48df099950
#
_cell.length_a   1.000
_cell.length_b   1.000
_cell.length_c   1.000
_cell.angle_alpha   90.00
_cell.angle_beta   90.00
_cell.angle_gamma   90.00
#
_symmetry.space_group_name_H-M   'P 1'
#
loop_
_entity.id
_entity.type
_entity.pdbx_description
1 polymer ?
#
loop_
_entity_poly.entity_id
_entity_poly.type
_entity_poly.pdbx_seq_one_letter_code
_entity_poly.pdbx_strand_id
1 'polypeptide(L)'
;MASLLLPNTEDSLHMTTSQKIKEMIVKGHMEPGDKLPTEKEMMQRFGVSRSTLREALKVLKAENVITQRRGSGTYVSHETGIGEDPLGLHFTNQKNLLNNLLETRVLIEPGIAELATHRASAQDLEELRNTVEEMEKMAVNTEQTEEMDVKFHTCVARCTHNDVLIRVLPIIVESIRRGHSKTAEDLESFQRAKKRHREIYEAIAANDYMKAKFLTERHIWETKQDIDIKEGNL
;
A
#
# COMPACT_ATOMS: atom_id res chain seq x y z
N MET A 1 30.29 25.49 -23.79
CA MET A 1 29.45 24.73 -24.75
C MET A 1 29.14 23.37 -24.15
N ALA A 2 27.94 23.23 -23.58
CA ALA A 2 27.49 21.94 -23.04
C ALA A 2 27.02 21.09 -24.22
N SER A 3 27.70 19.96 -24.48
CA SER A 3 27.26 18.96 -25.44
C SER A 3 25.94 18.36 -24.94
N LEU A 4 24.84 18.63 -25.64
CA LEU A 4 23.60 17.87 -25.49
C LEU A 4 23.90 16.45 -26.02
N LEU A 5 24.12 15.53 -25.11
CA LEU A 5 24.14 14.10 -25.42
C LEU A 5 22.70 13.74 -25.85
N LEU A 6 22.50 13.50 -27.13
CA LEU A 6 21.27 12.88 -27.65
C LEU A 6 21.12 11.52 -26.99
N PRO A 7 19.90 11.14 -26.52
CA PRO A 7 19.68 9.83 -25.91
C PRO A 7 20.07 8.74 -26.92
N ASN A 8 20.87 7.77 -26.46
CA ASN A 8 21.31 6.65 -27.24
C ASN A 8 20.09 5.91 -27.83
N THR A 9 20.06 5.58 -29.09
CA THR A 9 18.91 4.94 -29.76
C THR A 9 18.52 3.60 -29.10
N GLU A 10 19.46 2.93 -28.43
CA GLU A 10 19.21 1.72 -27.66
C GLU A 10 18.46 2.00 -26.36
N ASP A 11 18.76 3.12 -25.67
CA ASP A 11 18.03 3.56 -24.45
C ASP A 11 16.57 3.92 -24.77
N SER A 12 16.30 4.38 -25.99
CA SER A 12 14.94 4.63 -26.48
C SER A 12 14.17 3.33 -26.76
N LEU A 13 14.83 2.26 -27.22
CA LEU A 13 14.15 1.04 -27.68
C LEU A 13 13.63 0.17 -26.51
N HIS A 14 14.40 -0.01 -25.45
CA HIS A 14 13.93 -0.78 -24.30
C HIS A 14 12.86 -0.02 -23.51
N MET A 15 12.94 1.31 -23.42
CA MET A 15 11.87 2.15 -22.82
C MET A 15 10.57 2.04 -23.64
N THR A 16 10.66 2.13 -24.97
CA THR A 16 9.52 1.92 -25.87
C THR A 16 8.94 0.50 -25.72
N THR A 17 9.81 -0.50 -25.54
CA THR A 17 9.39 -1.89 -25.36
C THR A 17 8.70 -2.07 -24.00
N SER A 18 9.21 -1.47 -22.92
CA SER A 18 8.56 -1.50 -21.61
C SER A 18 7.18 -0.87 -21.67
N GLN A 19 7.01 0.25 -22.37
CA GLN A 19 5.71 0.89 -22.56
C GLN A 19 4.74 0.01 -23.33
N LYS A 20 5.17 -0.66 -24.40
CA LYS A 20 4.34 -1.62 -25.15
C LYS A 20 3.89 -2.81 -24.29
N ILE A 21 4.74 -3.27 -23.37
CA ILE A 21 4.37 -4.34 -22.42
C ILE A 21 3.32 -3.82 -21.43
N LYS A 22 3.46 -2.61 -20.90
CA LYS A 22 2.42 -1.98 -20.05
C LYS A 22 1.08 -1.89 -20.79
N GLU A 23 1.12 -1.44 -22.04
CA GLU A 23 -0.09 -1.38 -22.86
C GLU A 23 -0.70 -2.77 -23.11
N MET A 24 0.13 -3.79 -23.30
CA MET A 24 -0.34 -5.16 -23.45
C MET A 24 -1.06 -5.65 -22.19
N ILE A 25 -0.53 -5.35 -21.02
CA ILE A 25 -1.16 -5.68 -19.73
C ILE A 25 -2.52 -4.99 -19.60
N VAL A 26 -2.56 -3.67 -19.82
CA VAL A 26 -3.79 -2.88 -19.69
C VAL A 26 -4.84 -3.27 -20.72
N LYS A 27 -4.48 -3.32 -22.02
CA LYS A 27 -5.42 -3.66 -23.12
C LYS A 27 -5.85 -5.14 -23.08
N GLY A 28 -5.00 -6.00 -22.52
CA GLY A 28 -5.29 -7.43 -22.32
C GLY A 28 -6.12 -7.71 -21.06
N HIS A 29 -6.51 -6.68 -20.31
CA HIS A 29 -7.22 -6.80 -19.02
C HIS A 29 -6.54 -7.82 -18.09
N MET A 30 -5.18 -7.84 -18.10
CA MET A 30 -4.42 -8.74 -17.24
C MET A 30 -4.50 -8.24 -15.80
N GLU A 31 -4.82 -9.14 -14.89
CA GLU A 31 -4.95 -8.86 -13.46
C GLU A 31 -3.64 -9.14 -12.70
N PRO A 32 -3.46 -8.57 -11.51
CA PRO A 32 -2.35 -8.92 -10.62
C PRO A 32 -2.25 -10.43 -10.41
N GLY A 33 -1.06 -10.99 -10.63
CA GLY A 33 -0.82 -12.43 -10.58
C GLY A 33 -0.93 -13.15 -11.91
N ASP A 34 -1.44 -12.52 -12.96
CA ASP A 34 -1.49 -13.12 -14.30
C ASP A 34 -0.10 -13.31 -14.88
N LYS A 35 0.08 -14.41 -15.58
CA LYS A 35 1.33 -14.76 -16.22
C LYS A 35 1.47 -14.06 -17.57
N LEU A 36 2.58 -13.33 -17.77
CA LEU A 36 2.93 -12.75 -19.05
C LEU A 36 3.34 -13.84 -20.06
N PRO A 37 3.23 -13.56 -21.38
CA PRO A 37 3.82 -14.40 -22.41
C PRO A 37 5.31 -14.63 -22.16
N THR A 38 5.84 -15.71 -22.67
CA THR A 38 7.27 -16.04 -22.55
C THR A 38 8.17 -15.01 -23.21
N GLU A 39 9.45 -14.91 -22.79
CA GLU A 39 10.42 -14.01 -23.43
C GLU A 39 10.45 -14.22 -24.95
N LYS A 40 10.37 -15.48 -25.41
CA LYS A 40 10.39 -15.82 -26.86
C LYS A 40 9.17 -15.23 -27.58
N GLU A 41 8.00 -15.38 -27.02
CA GLU A 41 6.75 -14.84 -27.59
C GLU A 41 6.76 -13.31 -27.59
N MET A 42 7.23 -12.68 -26.51
CA MET A 42 7.34 -11.23 -26.42
C MET A 42 8.37 -10.68 -27.42
N MET A 43 9.53 -11.34 -27.60
CA MET A 43 10.51 -10.97 -28.63
C MET A 43 9.90 -10.98 -30.05
N GLN A 44 9.14 -12.05 -30.36
CA GLN A 44 8.46 -12.16 -31.64
C GLN A 44 7.38 -11.09 -31.81
N ARG A 45 6.56 -10.88 -30.77
CA ARG A 45 5.44 -9.93 -30.79
C ARG A 45 5.89 -8.49 -30.95
N PHE A 46 6.98 -8.10 -30.29
CA PHE A 46 7.47 -6.72 -30.29
C PHE A 46 8.60 -6.47 -31.32
N GLY A 47 9.11 -7.51 -31.96
CA GLY A 47 10.19 -7.41 -32.96
C GLY A 47 11.51 -6.92 -32.36
N VAL A 48 11.85 -7.36 -31.13
CA VAL A 48 13.03 -6.88 -30.41
C VAL A 48 14.01 -7.99 -30.08
N SER A 49 15.29 -7.62 -29.88
CA SER A 49 16.32 -8.55 -29.46
C SER A 49 16.10 -9.02 -28.01
N ARG A 50 16.75 -10.12 -27.63
CA ARG A 50 16.71 -10.64 -26.26
C ARG A 50 17.29 -9.66 -25.24
N SER A 51 18.35 -8.94 -25.61
CA SER A 51 18.96 -7.92 -24.76
C SER A 51 17.99 -6.77 -24.50
N THR A 52 17.37 -6.23 -25.56
CA THR A 52 16.38 -5.16 -25.46
C THR A 52 15.19 -5.56 -24.59
N LEU A 53 14.65 -6.77 -24.80
CA LEU A 53 13.55 -7.26 -23.99
C LEU A 53 13.93 -7.38 -22.51
N ARG A 54 15.12 -7.90 -22.21
CA ARG A 54 15.58 -8.04 -20.82
C ARG A 54 15.77 -6.70 -20.12
N GLU A 55 16.30 -5.69 -20.81
CA GLU A 55 16.41 -4.35 -20.26
C GLU A 55 14.99 -3.76 -20.02
N ALA A 56 14.05 -3.93 -20.94
CA ALA A 56 12.66 -3.53 -20.74
C ALA A 56 12.02 -4.22 -19.53
N LEU A 57 12.25 -5.54 -19.34
CA LEU A 57 11.75 -6.27 -18.19
C LEU A 57 12.40 -5.82 -16.87
N LYS A 58 13.67 -5.40 -16.88
CA LYS A 58 14.31 -4.80 -15.70
C LYS A 58 13.64 -3.48 -15.30
N VAL A 59 13.34 -2.61 -16.28
CA VAL A 59 12.61 -1.36 -16.03
C VAL A 59 11.25 -1.67 -15.41
N LEU A 60 10.47 -2.58 -15.99
CA LEU A 60 9.16 -2.96 -15.48
C LEU A 60 9.21 -3.57 -14.08
N LYS A 61 10.27 -4.33 -13.79
CA LYS A 61 10.50 -4.86 -12.44
C LYS A 61 10.84 -3.77 -11.44
N ALA A 62 11.70 -2.80 -11.82
CA ALA A 62 12.04 -1.65 -10.98
C ALA A 62 10.83 -0.76 -10.68
N GLU A 63 9.90 -0.65 -11.64
CA GLU A 63 8.62 0.04 -11.48
C GLU A 63 7.54 -0.82 -10.80
N ASN A 64 7.89 -2.00 -10.33
CA ASN A 64 6.98 -2.97 -9.72
C ASN A 64 5.74 -3.32 -10.58
N VAL A 65 5.85 -3.20 -11.90
CA VAL A 65 4.78 -3.60 -12.83
C VAL A 65 4.72 -5.11 -12.98
N ILE A 66 5.87 -5.77 -12.88
CA ILE A 66 5.99 -7.22 -13.00
C ILE A 66 6.84 -7.83 -11.88
N THR A 67 6.60 -9.10 -11.60
CA THR A 67 7.47 -9.95 -10.78
C THR A 67 8.00 -11.12 -11.58
N GLN A 68 9.23 -11.54 -11.31
CA GLN A 68 9.87 -12.69 -11.97
C GLN A 68 10.07 -13.82 -10.96
N ARG A 69 9.52 -15.00 -11.26
CA ARG A 69 9.72 -16.21 -10.45
C ARG A 69 10.66 -17.15 -11.19
N ARG A 70 11.80 -17.46 -10.55
CA ARG A 70 12.83 -18.31 -11.16
C ARG A 70 12.25 -19.66 -11.65
N GLY A 71 12.46 -19.98 -12.91
CA GLY A 71 11.95 -21.21 -13.54
C GLY A 71 10.44 -21.22 -13.84
N SER A 72 9.68 -20.23 -13.38
CA SER A 72 8.23 -20.18 -13.53
C SER A 72 7.75 -19.16 -14.56
N GLY A 73 8.44 -18.01 -14.67
CA GLY A 73 8.12 -16.97 -15.65
C GLY A 73 7.97 -15.58 -15.04
N THR A 74 7.35 -14.69 -15.83
CA THR A 74 7.06 -13.30 -15.48
C THR A 74 5.57 -13.13 -15.25
N TYR A 75 5.19 -12.40 -14.22
CA TYR A 75 3.80 -12.22 -13.78
C TYR A 75 3.50 -10.73 -13.55
N VAL A 76 2.26 -10.30 -13.71
CA VAL A 76 1.81 -8.97 -13.29
C VAL A 76 1.96 -8.87 -11.77
N SER A 77 2.53 -7.76 -11.30
CA SER A 77 2.72 -7.54 -9.85
C SER A 77 1.39 -7.29 -9.14
N HIS A 78 1.25 -7.74 -7.91
CA HIS A 78 0.12 -7.40 -7.05
C HIS A 78 0.14 -5.93 -6.60
N GLU A 79 1.32 -5.32 -6.57
CA GLU A 79 1.53 -3.91 -6.22
C GLU A 79 1.96 -3.09 -7.45
N THR A 80 1.30 -3.33 -8.58
CA THR A 80 1.66 -2.77 -9.89
C THR A 80 1.86 -1.26 -9.84
N GLY A 81 3.05 -0.82 -10.23
CA GLY A 81 3.39 0.60 -10.36
C GLY A 81 3.77 1.31 -9.06
N ILE A 82 3.83 0.59 -7.92
CA ILE A 82 4.31 1.12 -6.63
C ILE A 82 5.71 0.55 -6.39
N GLY A 83 6.74 1.38 -6.49
CA GLY A 83 8.12 1.00 -6.17
C GLY A 83 8.32 0.81 -4.65
N GLU A 84 9.52 0.35 -4.26
CA GLU A 84 9.87 0.13 -2.83
C GLU A 84 9.86 1.43 -2.00
N ASP A 85 10.12 2.57 -2.60
CA ASP A 85 10.08 3.89 -1.96
C ASP A 85 9.39 4.93 -2.87
N PRO A 86 8.07 4.82 -3.05
CA PRO A 86 7.34 5.60 -4.05
C PRO A 86 7.26 7.11 -3.73
N LEU A 87 7.51 7.50 -2.48
CA LEU A 87 7.55 8.90 -2.05
C LEU A 87 8.97 9.40 -1.75
N GLY A 88 9.99 8.57 -1.95
CA GLY A 88 11.37 8.92 -1.63
C GLY A 88 11.61 9.14 -0.12
N LEU A 89 10.85 8.45 0.73
CA LEU A 89 10.90 8.65 2.19
C LEU A 89 12.23 8.25 2.80
N HIS A 90 12.99 7.36 2.16
CA HIS A 90 14.35 7.04 2.60
C HIS A 90 15.31 8.22 2.53
N PHE A 91 15.04 9.20 1.68
CA PHE A 91 15.87 10.39 1.49
C PHE A 91 15.41 11.59 2.32
N THR A 92 14.34 11.45 3.12
CA THR A 92 13.82 12.51 3.99
C THR A 92 14.49 12.47 5.37
N ASN A 93 14.25 13.51 6.18
CA ASN A 93 14.72 13.54 7.56
C ASN A 93 14.01 12.47 8.40
N GLN A 94 14.69 11.36 8.65
CA GLN A 94 14.16 10.21 9.38
C GLN A 94 13.74 10.53 10.83
N LYS A 95 14.33 11.56 11.44
CA LYS A 95 14.03 11.95 12.83
C LYS A 95 12.57 12.37 13.01
N ASN A 96 11.99 13.04 12.00
CA ASN A 96 10.61 13.54 12.06
C ASN A 96 9.63 12.70 11.20
N LEU A 97 10.12 11.68 10.51
CA LEU A 97 9.32 10.96 9.52
C LEU A 97 8.09 10.30 10.14
N LEU A 98 8.22 9.69 11.30
CA LEU A 98 7.09 9.05 11.99
C LEU A 98 5.98 10.07 12.31
N ASN A 99 6.33 11.21 12.88
CA ASN A 99 5.38 12.27 13.20
C ASN A 99 4.69 12.81 11.93
N ASN A 100 5.45 13.05 10.86
CA ASN A 100 4.89 13.50 9.58
C ASN A 100 3.92 12.48 8.97
N LEU A 101 4.23 11.17 9.06
CA LEU A 101 3.34 10.12 8.60
C LEU A 101 2.06 10.04 9.45
N LEU A 102 2.15 10.16 10.78
CA LEU A 102 0.99 10.20 11.67
C LEU A 102 0.10 11.43 11.41
N GLU A 103 0.69 12.59 11.21
CA GLU A 103 -0.05 13.81 10.81
C GLU A 103 -0.76 13.60 9.47
N THR A 104 -0.11 12.96 8.51
CA THR A 104 -0.72 12.63 7.21
C THR A 104 -1.89 11.68 7.38
N ARG A 105 -1.80 10.68 8.25
CA ARG A 105 -2.89 9.77 8.56
C ARG A 105 -4.10 10.49 9.15
N VAL A 106 -3.89 11.39 10.11
CA VAL A 106 -4.95 12.23 10.72
C VAL A 106 -5.72 13.03 9.67
N LEU A 107 -5.03 13.51 8.62
CA LEU A 107 -5.65 14.29 7.56
C LEU A 107 -6.42 13.43 6.54
N ILE A 108 -5.98 12.22 6.28
CA ILE A 108 -6.49 11.40 5.18
C ILE A 108 -7.46 10.32 5.64
N GLU A 109 -7.13 9.55 6.68
CA GLU A 109 -7.89 8.36 7.06
C GLU A 109 -9.31 8.64 7.57
N PRO A 110 -9.60 9.73 8.29
CA PRO A 110 -10.98 10.08 8.65
C PRO A 110 -11.88 10.28 7.42
N GLY A 111 -11.35 10.91 6.37
CA GLY A 111 -12.06 11.05 5.09
C GLY A 111 -12.23 9.72 4.34
N ILE A 112 -11.26 8.81 4.46
CA ILE A 112 -11.37 7.44 3.93
C ILE A 112 -12.49 6.69 4.65
N ALA A 113 -12.57 6.76 5.99
CA ALA A 113 -13.60 6.10 6.77
C ALA A 113 -15.01 6.66 6.45
N GLU A 114 -15.13 7.98 6.28
CA GLU A 114 -16.35 8.63 5.81
C GLU A 114 -16.78 8.08 4.44
N LEU A 115 -15.86 8.04 3.48
CA LEU A 115 -16.14 7.56 2.13
C LEU A 115 -16.46 6.05 2.11
N ALA A 116 -15.75 5.25 2.92
CA ALA A 116 -16.00 3.83 3.09
C ALA A 116 -17.43 3.57 3.57
N THR A 117 -17.91 4.38 4.52
CA THR A 117 -19.28 4.27 5.04
C THR A 117 -20.34 4.39 3.94
N HIS A 118 -20.10 5.25 2.94
CA HIS A 118 -21.05 5.45 1.85
C HIS A 118 -20.94 4.43 0.71
N ARG A 119 -19.84 3.68 0.62
CA ARG A 119 -19.53 2.87 -0.55
C ARG A 119 -19.33 1.39 -0.28
N ALA A 120 -19.12 1.01 0.98
CA ALA A 120 -18.86 -0.38 1.33
C ALA A 120 -19.99 -1.30 0.86
N SER A 121 -19.64 -2.34 0.12
CA SER A 121 -20.54 -3.44 -0.21
C SER A 121 -20.72 -4.39 0.99
N ALA A 122 -21.70 -5.27 0.90
CA ALA A 122 -21.89 -6.32 1.91
C ALA A 122 -20.64 -7.23 2.04
N GLN A 123 -19.95 -7.48 0.93
CA GLN A 123 -18.72 -8.28 0.93
C GLN A 123 -17.57 -7.55 1.61
N ASP A 124 -17.41 -6.24 1.39
CA ASP A 124 -16.39 -5.42 2.07
C ASP A 124 -16.62 -5.40 3.58
N LEU A 125 -17.87 -5.23 4.00
CA LEU A 125 -18.24 -5.24 5.42
C LEU A 125 -17.98 -6.60 6.07
N GLU A 126 -18.16 -7.69 5.35
CA GLU A 126 -17.82 -9.02 5.82
C GLU A 126 -16.31 -9.21 5.97
N GLU A 127 -15.50 -8.78 4.99
CA GLU A 127 -14.04 -8.82 5.08
C GLU A 127 -13.52 -7.97 6.24
N LEU A 128 -14.05 -6.75 6.40
CA LEU A 128 -13.67 -5.85 7.49
C LEU A 128 -14.05 -6.43 8.86
N ARG A 129 -15.24 -7.03 8.98
CA ARG A 129 -15.69 -7.74 10.20
C ARG A 129 -14.73 -8.87 10.56
N ASN A 130 -14.41 -9.73 9.59
CA ASN A 130 -13.50 -10.86 9.80
C ASN A 130 -12.14 -10.39 10.26
N THR A 131 -11.61 -9.30 9.67
CA THR A 131 -10.34 -8.69 10.06
C THR A 131 -10.37 -8.23 11.53
N VAL A 132 -11.43 -7.55 11.96
CA VAL A 132 -11.57 -7.10 13.35
C VAL A 132 -11.72 -8.29 14.31
N GLU A 133 -12.50 -9.31 13.96
CA GLU A 133 -12.66 -10.52 14.77
C GLU A 133 -11.36 -11.33 14.92
N GLU A 134 -10.52 -11.37 13.86
CA GLU A 134 -9.17 -11.95 13.94
C GLU A 134 -8.30 -11.16 14.92
N MET A 135 -8.28 -9.83 14.82
CA MET A 135 -7.54 -8.97 15.74
C MET A 135 -7.95 -9.16 17.21
N GLU A 136 -9.24 -9.31 17.47
CA GLU A 136 -9.75 -9.49 18.84
C GLU A 136 -9.27 -10.78 19.50
N LYS A 137 -9.08 -11.83 18.71
CA LYS A 137 -8.56 -13.13 19.18
C LYS A 137 -7.07 -13.16 19.42
N MET A 138 -6.33 -12.17 18.88
CA MET A 138 -4.87 -12.14 18.99
C MET A 138 -4.41 -11.73 20.39
N ALA A 139 -3.38 -12.46 20.86
CA ALA A 139 -2.56 -11.99 21.97
C ALA A 139 -1.56 -10.92 21.46
N VAL A 140 -0.96 -10.17 22.36
CA VAL A 140 0.11 -9.23 22.00
C VAL A 140 1.28 -10.02 21.41
N ASN A 141 1.47 -9.85 20.11
CA ASN A 141 2.62 -10.39 19.37
C ASN A 141 3.00 -9.32 18.35
N THR A 142 4.19 -8.77 18.48
CA THR A 142 4.62 -7.56 17.77
C THR A 142 4.43 -7.64 16.25
N GLU A 143 4.89 -8.70 15.63
CA GLU A 143 4.87 -8.84 14.17
C GLU A 143 3.45 -9.09 13.63
N GLN A 144 2.72 -10.01 14.23
CA GLN A 144 1.37 -10.36 13.79
C GLN A 144 0.36 -9.24 14.04
N THR A 145 0.49 -8.51 15.16
CA THR A 145 -0.39 -7.39 15.48
C THR A 145 -0.17 -6.21 14.55
N GLU A 146 1.06 -5.97 14.15
CA GLU A 146 1.43 -4.96 13.15
C GLU A 146 0.82 -5.25 11.78
N GLU A 147 0.96 -6.49 11.31
CA GLU A 147 0.39 -6.90 10.03
C GLU A 147 -1.14 -6.76 10.01
N MET A 148 -1.80 -7.11 11.12
CA MET A 148 -3.25 -6.98 11.24
C MET A 148 -3.71 -5.54 11.30
N ASP A 149 -2.96 -4.66 11.96
CA ASP A 149 -3.24 -3.23 12.00
C ASP A 149 -3.17 -2.61 10.60
N VAL A 150 -2.10 -2.90 9.85
CA VAL A 150 -1.98 -2.52 8.43
C VAL A 150 -3.13 -3.09 7.60
N LYS A 151 -3.50 -4.37 7.81
CA LYS A 151 -4.62 -5.03 7.13
C LYS A 151 -5.94 -4.31 7.38
N PHE A 152 -6.23 -3.93 8.62
CA PHE A 152 -7.46 -3.20 8.98
C PHE A 152 -7.59 -1.89 8.20
N HIS A 153 -6.59 -1.02 8.28
CA HIS A 153 -6.62 0.27 7.58
C HIS A 153 -6.72 0.11 6.05
N THR A 154 -6.03 -0.89 5.51
CA THR A 154 -6.11 -1.22 4.07
C THR A 154 -7.50 -1.72 3.68
N CYS A 155 -8.16 -2.54 4.52
CA CYS A 155 -9.54 -2.96 4.29
C CYS A 155 -10.52 -1.77 4.30
N VAL A 156 -10.36 -0.82 5.21
CA VAL A 156 -11.18 0.40 5.22
C VAL A 156 -10.99 1.20 3.93
N ALA A 157 -9.74 1.30 3.43
CA ALA A 157 -9.49 1.97 2.13
C ALA A 157 -10.15 1.23 0.95
N ARG A 158 -10.14 -0.11 0.94
CA ARG A 158 -10.83 -0.91 -0.09
C ARG A 158 -12.33 -0.66 -0.11
N CYS A 159 -12.97 -0.50 1.05
CA CYS A 159 -14.38 -0.16 1.16
C CYS A 159 -14.73 1.16 0.44
N THR A 160 -13.76 2.01 0.13
CA THR A 160 -14.00 3.25 -0.63
C THR A 160 -14.22 3.02 -2.12
N HIS A 161 -13.82 1.88 -2.68
CA HIS A 161 -13.77 1.61 -4.13
C HIS A 161 -13.07 2.74 -4.91
N ASN A 162 -12.08 3.38 -4.30
CA ASN A 162 -11.27 4.43 -4.92
C ASN A 162 -9.85 3.90 -5.12
N ASP A 163 -9.52 3.58 -6.38
CA ASP A 163 -8.23 2.98 -6.75
C ASP A 163 -7.02 3.81 -6.32
N VAL A 164 -7.16 5.13 -6.23
CA VAL A 164 -6.07 6.01 -5.78
C VAL A 164 -5.86 5.85 -4.28
N LEU A 165 -6.94 5.89 -3.47
CA LEU A 165 -6.84 5.74 -2.01
C LEU A 165 -6.33 4.34 -1.62
N ILE A 166 -6.78 3.30 -2.32
CA ILE A 166 -6.34 1.91 -2.13
C ILE A 166 -4.82 1.78 -2.36
N ARG A 167 -4.25 2.56 -3.29
CA ARG A 167 -2.80 2.53 -3.59
C ARG A 167 -1.98 3.46 -2.70
N VAL A 168 -2.52 4.61 -2.33
CA VAL A 168 -1.79 5.61 -1.53
C VAL A 168 -1.73 5.23 -0.06
N LEU A 169 -2.82 4.67 0.50
CA LEU A 169 -2.87 4.40 1.93
C LEU A 169 -1.80 3.42 2.43
N PRO A 170 -1.48 2.29 1.76
CA PRO A 170 -0.41 1.40 2.20
C PRO A 170 0.95 2.10 2.38
N ILE A 171 1.23 3.12 1.57
CA ILE A 171 2.48 3.91 1.68
C ILE A 171 2.48 4.74 2.97
N ILE A 172 1.33 5.30 3.33
CA ILE A 172 1.18 6.17 4.51
C ILE A 172 1.15 5.35 5.79
N VAL A 173 0.50 4.18 5.77
CA VAL A 173 0.42 3.28 6.94
C VAL A 173 1.75 2.58 7.27
N GLU A 174 2.80 2.79 6.47
CA GLU A 174 4.18 2.41 6.84
C GLU A 174 4.57 3.00 8.21
N SER A 175 3.94 4.12 8.64
CA SER A 175 4.08 4.65 9.99
C SER A 175 3.66 3.66 11.08
N ILE A 176 2.72 2.76 10.80
CA ILE A 176 2.29 1.71 11.74
C ILE A 176 3.49 0.84 12.11
N ARG A 177 4.24 0.36 11.14
CA ARG A 177 5.44 -0.45 11.35
C ARG A 177 6.48 0.26 12.19
N ARG A 178 6.70 1.54 11.92
CA ARG A 178 7.67 2.38 12.66
C ARG A 178 7.20 2.72 14.07
N GLY A 179 5.89 2.94 14.26
CA GLY A 179 5.28 3.24 15.56
C GLY A 179 5.14 2.00 16.43
N HIS A 180 4.81 0.87 15.83
CA HIS A 180 4.57 -0.40 16.54
C HIS A 180 5.79 -0.87 17.33
N SER A 181 7.01 -0.71 16.80
CA SER A 181 8.24 -1.02 17.52
C SER A 181 8.38 -0.24 18.83
N LYS A 182 7.68 0.88 18.99
CA LYS A 182 7.70 1.73 20.18
C LYS A 182 6.58 1.45 21.17
N THR A 183 5.45 0.91 20.71
CA THR A 183 4.25 0.65 21.54
C THR A 183 3.95 -0.84 21.73
N ALA A 184 4.70 -1.72 21.09
CA ALA A 184 4.43 -3.16 21.00
C ALA A 184 4.31 -3.91 22.34
N GLU A 185 4.96 -3.41 23.38
CA GLU A 185 4.94 -4.02 24.72
C GLU A 185 3.83 -3.41 25.61
N ASP A 186 3.10 -2.41 25.11
CA ASP A 186 2.06 -1.74 25.86
C ASP A 186 0.70 -2.41 25.67
N LEU A 187 0.35 -3.26 26.63
CA LEU A 187 -0.91 -3.97 26.62
C LEU A 187 -2.13 -3.02 26.59
N GLU A 188 -2.03 -1.88 27.26
CA GLU A 188 -3.16 -0.90 27.33
C GLU A 188 -3.38 -0.24 25.97
N SER A 189 -2.30 0.23 25.32
CA SER A 189 -2.35 0.77 23.95
C SER A 189 -2.91 -0.24 22.97
N PHE A 190 -2.48 -1.50 23.05
CA PHE A 190 -2.99 -2.58 22.21
C PHE A 190 -4.48 -2.84 22.39
N GLN A 191 -4.96 -2.96 23.61
CA GLN A 191 -6.39 -3.17 23.87
C GLN A 191 -7.24 -1.97 23.44
N ARG A 192 -6.72 -0.75 23.60
CA ARG A 192 -7.37 0.47 23.14
C ARG A 192 -7.50 0.50 21.62
N ALA A 193 -6.43 0.15 20.89
CA ALA A 193 -6.44 0.06 19.44
C ALA A 193 -7.47 -0.97 18.93
N LYS A 194 -7.49 -2.18 19.49
CA LYS A 194 -8.49 -3.22 19.16
C LYS A 194 -9.92 -2.71 19.34
N LYS A 195 -10.20 -2.06 20.46
CA LYS A 195 -11.52 -1.47 20.74
C LYS A 195 -11.87 -0.41 19.69
N ARG A 196 -10.93 0.46 19.31
CA ARG A 196 -11.17 1.49 18.29
C ARG A 196 -11.47 0.89 16.93
N HIS A 197 -10.72 -0.13 16.51
CA HIS A 197 -10.98 -0.81 15.25
C HIS A 197 -12.39 -1.42 15.20
N ARG A 198 -12.85 -2.03 16.30
CA ARG A 198 -14.23 -2.52 16.44
C ARG A 198 -15.25 -1.39 16.31
N GLU A 199 -15.08 -0.30 17.04
CA GLU A 199 -15.97 0.85 17.01
C GLU A 199 -16.03 1.52 15.63
N ILE A 200 -14.90 1.62 14.91
CA ILE A 200 -14.83 2.14 13.53
C ILE A 200 -15.61 1.23 12.59
N TYR A 201 -15.36 -0.09 12.63
CA TYR A 201 -16.11 -1.05 11.84
C TYR A 201 -17.62 -0.94 12.07
N GLU A 202 -18.05 -0.92 13.33
CA GLU A 202 -19.47 -0.81 13.68
C GLU A 202 -20.12 0.47 13.15
N ALA A 203 -19.39 1.59 13.19
CA ALA A 203 -19.87 2.85 12.64
C ALA A 203 -20.00 2.79 11.11
N ILE A 204 -19.02 2.19 10.40
CA ILE A 204 -19.09 1.98 8.94
C ILE A 204 -20.27 1.06 8.61
N ALA A 205 -20.42 -0.06 9.30
CA ALA A 205 -21.49 -1.03 9.07
C ALA A 205 -22.90 -0.46 9.38
N ALA A 206 -22.99 0.47 10.33
CA ALA A 206 -24.23 1.18 10.69
C ALA A 206 -24.54 2.37 9.76
N ASN A 207 -23.71 2.64 8.75
CA ASN A 207 -23.79 3.80 7.86
C ASN A 207 -23.74 5.15 8.62
N ASP A 208 -23.01 5.19 9.75
CA ASP A 208 -22.79 6.40 10.57
C ASP A 208 -21.44 7.04 10.23
N TYR A 209 -21.41 7.80 9.13
CA TYR A 209 -20.18 8.40 8.60
C TYR A 209 -19.55 9.42 9.57
N MET A 210 -20.36 10.17 10.32
CA MET A 210 -19.84 11.14 11.30
C MET A 210 -19.08 10.44 12.42
N LYS A 211 -19.64 9.35 12.92
CA LYS A 211 -19.03 8.53 13.97
C LYS A 211 -17.79 7.81 13.45
N ALA A 212 -17.86 7.22 12.25
CA ALA A 212 -16.72 6.56 11.63
C ALA A 212 -15.52 7.52 11.46
N LYS A 213 -15.77 8.73 10.93
CA LYS A 213 -14.77 9.79 10.77
C LYS A 213 -14.14 10.19 12.11
N PHE A 214 -14.98 10.51 13.10
CA PHE A 214 -14.53 10.93 14.43
C PHE A 214 -13.70 9.85 15.13
N LEU A 215 -14.16 8.60 15.09
CA LEU A 215 -13.45 7.48 15.74
C LEU A 215 -12.12 7.18 15.08
N THR A 216 -12.03 7.30 13.76
CA THR A 216 -10.78 7.12 13.02
C THR A 216 -9.77 8.22 13.36
N GLU A 217 -10.20 9.49 13.37
CA GLU A 217 -9.35 10.59 13.80
C GLU A 217 -8.83 10.39 15.23
N ARG A 218 -9.74 10.06 16.15
CA ARG A 218 -9.41 9.80 17.55
C ARG A 218 -8.44 8.64 17.71
N HIS A 219 -8.63 7.54 16.98
CA HIS A 219 -7.72 6.39 16.99
C HIS A 219 -6.28 6.79 16.67
N ILE A 220 -6.08 7.56 15.60
CA ILE A 220 -4.74 7.97 15.19
C ILE A 220 -4.11 8.95 16.18
N TRP A 221 -4.90 9.87 16.74
CA TRP A 221 -4.44 10.76 17.80
C TRP A 221 -4.02 10.02 19.07
N GLU A 222 -4.80 9.02 19.51
CA GLU A 222 -4.46 8.17 20.65
C GLU A 222 -3.14 7.42 20.38
N THR A 223 -2.95 6.88 19.18
CA THR A 223 -1.69 6.24 18.76
C THR A 223 -0.50 7.21 18.81
N LYS A 224 -0.70 8.45 18.32
CA LYS A 224 0.35 9.48 18.38
C LYS A 224 0.73 9.81 19.81
N GLN A 225 -0.23 10.00 20.69
CA GLN A 225 0.02 10.28 22.12
C GLN A 225 0.79 9.15 22.80
N ASP A 226 0.46 7.88 22.52
CA ASP A 226 1.17 6.74 23.08
C ASP A 226 2.65 6.72 22.68
N ILE A 227 2.95 7.11 21.44
CA ILE A 227 4.32 7.22 20.93
C ILE A 227 5.06 8.39 21.58
N ASP A 228 4.43 9.57 21.66
CA ASP A 228 5.03 10.77 22.24
C ASP A 228 5.37 10.59 23.74
N ILE A 229 4.50 9.94 24.51
CA ILE A 229 4.75 9.62 25.92
C ILE A 229 6.01 8.73 26.05
N LYS A 230 6.16 7.72 25.19
CA LYS A 230 7.31 6.81 25.25
C LYS A 230 8.61 7.43 24.78
N GLU A 231 8.54 8.43 23.89
CA GLU A 231 9.72 9.19 23.47
C GLU A 231 10.12 10.29 24.46
N GLY A 232 9.32 10.52 25.51
CA GLY A 232 9.57 11.58 26.49
C GLY A 232 9.38 12.99 25.90
N ASN A 233 8.53 13.10 24.90
CA ASN A 233 8.22 14.35 24.21
C ASN A 233 7.02 15.10 24.84
N LEU A 234 6.42 14.54 25.90
CA LEU A 234 5.32 15.11 26.70
C LEU A 234 5.73 15.25 28.16
#